data_21347d58893aaf07bd04f055c7add9ed
#
_entry.id   21347d58893aaf07bd04f055c7add9ed
#
_cell.length_a   1.000
_cell.length_b   1.000
_cell.length_c   1.000
_cell.angle_alpha   90.00
_cell.angle_beta   90.00
_cell.angle_gamma   90.00
#
_symmetry.space_group_name_H-M   'P 1'
#
loop_
_entity.id
_entity.type
_entity.pdbx_description
1 polymer ?
#
loop_
_entity_poly.entity_id
_entity_poly.type
_entity_poly.pdbx_seq_one_letter_code
_entity_poly.pdbx_strand_id
1 'polypeptide(L)'
;MGISNVISLLSGIALFLFGMALMGDGLKQVAGNKLELILYRLTGNPIKGFLLGAGVTAVIQSSSATSVMIVGFVNSGMMKVRQAISIVLGAILGTSITGWIICLSDIGSTGGWLDLFSTATLTGVISVIGIILRMTAKNPAKKHVGDILMGFAVLMFGMSTMSSAVSPLRDDPTFIRILTSFSNPFLGILFGTLFTCVLQSASAAVGILQALASTGIIDFSIALPIIMGIAIGAAMPVLLSAIGASVDGKRTAMVYLVAEVTGVILFAAIYYTLDALIRFSFADRIMTSVSIALVNTVFRFIKVVGLLPFTRQIEKTVNFLVREKPQQKAVEPEAMRLEERFIQHPALAIEQSRLTINAMAEEAKRNFVEAVALLHGYSDERFKLVEDLERSVDRYEDKLGTYLVKVTEREMTAKQNAEVSKFLHTISDFERISDHALNIAEGAKELHQKKLSFSEAAAHELEVMEAALTEILSTAIRSFVNNDLQLAARVEPLEELIDNLCDEMKLHHVDRLQKGLCTLGQGFVFNDLLTNYERVADHCSNIAVALIELESDSFDTHEYLNSLKELKSDMYERYYEEYRRVYQL
;
A
#
# COMPACT_ATOMS: atom_id res chain seq x y z
N MET A 1 9.89 -38.28 27.41
CA MET A 1 8.78 -37.29 27.52
C MET A 1 7.42 -38.00 27.65
N GLY A 2 6.61 -37.71 28.68
CA GLY A 2 5.24 -38.23 28.76
C GLY A 2 4.32 -37.50 27.78
N ILE A 3 3.26 -38.15 27.32
CA ILE A 3 2.25 -37.54 26.40
C ILE A 3 1.72 -36.23 26.98
N SER A 4 1.55 -36.13 28.31
CA SER A 4 1.12 -34.90 28.99
C SER A 4 2.06 -33.70 28.74
N ASN A 5 3.37 -33.91 28.79
CA ASN A 5 4.34 -32.83 28.57
C ASN A 5 4.36 -32.37 27.11
N VAL A 6 4.13 -33.28 26.15
CA VAL A 6 4.00 -32.93 24.73
C VAL A 6 2.75 -32.08 24.51
N ILE A 7 1.62 -32.49 25.10
CA ILE A 7 0.38 -31.73 25.01
C ILE A 7 0.54 -30.34 25.66
N SER A 8 1.17 -30.25 26.84
CA SER A 8 1.44 -28.99 27.52
C SER A 8 2.35 -28.07 26.69
N LEU A 9 3.39 -28.63 26.04
CA LEU A 9 4.25 -27.87 25.14
C LEU A 9 3.48 -27.31 23.94
N LEU A 10 2.67 -28.15 23.28
CA LEU A 10 1.85 -27.71 22.14
C LEU A 10 0.80 -26.68 22.56
N SER A 11 0.19 -26.83 23.73
CA SER A 11 -0.74 -25.85 24.30
C SER A 11 -0.03 -24.53 24.60
N GLY A 12 1.17 -24.59 25.18
CA GLY A 12 1.99 -23.41 25.43
C GLY A 12 2.35 -22.67 24.13
N ILE A 13 2.75 -23.40 23.08
CA ILE A 13 3.02 -22.84 21.75
C ILE A 13 1.73 -22.19 21.18
N ALA A 14 0.59 -22.84 21.26
CA ALA A 14 -0.66 -22.30 20.77
C ALA A 14 -1.06 -20.99 21.49
N LEU A 15 -0.98 -20.95 22.82
CA LEU A 15 -1.22 -19.73 23.61
C LEU A 15 -0.22 -18.63 23.27
N PHE A 16 1.06 -18.97 23.15
CA PHE A 16 2.10 -18.01 22.79
C PHE A 16 1.85 -17.37 21.41
N LEU A 17 1.53 -18.18 20.39
CA LEU A 17 1.22 -17.71 19.05
C LEU A 17 -0.04 -16.86 19.03
N PHE A 18 -1.09 -17.29 19.74
CA PHE A 18 -2.33 -16.53 19.85
C PHE A 18 -2.12 -15.18 20.55
N GLY A 19 -1.40 -15.18 21.69
CA GLY A 19 -1.05 -13.95 22.41
C GLY A 19 -0.24 -12.98 21.55
N MET A 20 0.73 -13.49 20.80
CA MET A 20 1.55 -12.70 19.86
C MET A 20 0.68 -12.10 18.72
N ALA A 21 -0.23 -12.88 18.15
CA ALA A 21 -1.15 -12.40 17.12
C ALA A 21 -2.07 -11.32 17.67
N LEU A 22 -2.73 -11.55 18.81
CA LEU A 22 -3.64 -10.61 19.44
C LEU A 22 -2.94 -9.28 19.81
N MET A 23 -1.73 -9.36 20.36
CA MET A 23 -0.91 -8.17 20.66
C MET A 23 -0.52 -7.42 19.39
N GLY A 24 -0.08 -8.12 18.36
CA GLY A 24 0.33 -7.55 17.08
C GLY A 24 -0.84 -6.87 16.37
N ASP A 25 -2.01 -7.49 16.32
CA ASP A 25 -3.22 -6.93 15.74
C ASP A 25 -3.68 -5.68 16.51
N GLY A 26 -3.68 -5.72 17.85
CA GLY A 26 -3.97 -4.56 18.68
C GLY A 26 -3.01 -3.40 18.42
N LEU A 27 -1.70 -3.65 18.33
CA LEU A 27 -0.69 -2.63 18.00
C LEU A 27 -0.93 -2.03 16.62
N LYS A 28 -1.23 -2.87 15.63
CA LYS A 28 -1.56 -2.45 14.27
C LYS A 28 -2.79 -1.54 14.24
N GLN A 29 -3.85 -1.89 14.97
CA GLN A 29 -5.08 -1.09 15.04
C GLN A 29 -4.87 0.26 15.76
N VAL A 30 -4.08 0.28 16.85
CA VAL A 30 -3.73 1.53 17.55
C VAL A 30 -2.83 2.43 16.69
N ALA A 31 -1.86 1.86 15.99
CA ALA A 31 -1.00 2.60 15.06
C ALA A 31 -1.79 3.15 13.86
N GLY A 32 -2.88 2.48 13.51
CA GLY A 32 -3.81 2.87 12.45
C GLY A 32 -3.19 2.83 11.06
N ASN A 33 -4.01 3.18 10.08
CA ASN A 33 -3.64 3.22 8.65
C ASN A 33 -2.54 4.23 8.32
N LYS A 34 -2.20 5.12 9.26
CA LYS A 34 -1.13 6.12 9.08
C LYS A 34 0.24 5.48 8.89
N LEU A 35 0.49 4.34 9.55
CA LEU A 35 1.77 3.66 9.51
C LEU A 35 2.09 3.13 8.10
N GLU A 36 1.08 2.59 7.45
CA GLU A 36 1.15 2.06 6.09
C GLU A 36 1.35 3.18 5.07
N LEU A 37 0.63 4.30 5.24
CA LEU A 37 0.77 5.48 4.39
C LEU A 37 2.13 6.17 4.56
N ILE A 38 2.67 6.20 5.79
CA ILE A 38 4.02 6.72 6.08
C ILE A 38 5.07 5.85 5.40
N LEU A 39 4.88 4.52 5.41
CA LEU A 39 5.77 3.58 4.73
C LEU A 39 5.87 3.87 3.23
N TYR A 40 4.76 4.21 2.60
CA TYR A 40 4.73 4.61 1.19
C TYR A 40 5.39 5.98 0.93
N ARG A 41 5.09 7.00 1.74
CA ARG A 41 5.51 8.40 1.47
C ARG A 41 6.99 8.69 1.75
N LEU A 42 7.63 7.99 2.69
CA LEU A 42 8.98 8.33 3.18
C LEU A 42 10.13 7.54 2.52
N THR A 43 9.92 6.95 1.36
CA THR A 43 10.86 6.00 0.72
C THR A 43 12.00 6.63 -0.09
N GLY A 44 12.09 7.96 -0.17
CA GLY A 44 13.07 8.64 -1.03
C GLY A 44 14.54 8.55 -0.58
N ASN A 45 14.83 8.17 0.68
CA ASN A 45 16.19 8.06 1.24
C ASN A 45 16.42 6.67 1.85
N PRO A 46 17.49 5.95 1.51
CA PRO A 46 17.77 4.61 2.04
C PRO A 46 17.81 4.51 3.56
N ILE A 47 18.38 5.52 4.24
CA ILE A 47 18.46 5.53 5.71
C ILE A 47 17.07 5.73 6.32
N LYS A 48 16.26 6.64 5.76
CA LYS A 48 14.88 6.84 6.20
C LYS A 48 14.05 5.58 5.96
N GLY A 49 14.19 4.94 4.79
CA GLY A 49 13.54 3.67 4.48
C GLY A 49 13.91 2.55 5.46
N PHE A 50 15.20 2.43 5.81
CA PHE A 50 15.69 1.48 6.79
C PHE A 50 15.09 1.70 8.19
N LEU A 51 15.15 2.92 8.71
CA LEU A 51 14.58 3.26 10.02
C LEU A 51 13.07 3.05 10.03
N LEU A 52 12.41 3.40 8.94
CA LEU A 52 10.98 3.21 8.78
C LEU A 52 10.61 1.71 8.78
N GLY A 53 11.32 0.88 8.01
CA GLY A 53 11.12 -0.57 7.99
C GLY A 53 11.31 -1.20 9.38
N ALA A 54 12.33 -0.76 10.12
CA ALA A 54 12.59 -1.22 11.49
C ALA A 54 11.45 -0.78 12.43
N GLY A 55 11.04 0.49 12.39
CA GLY A 55 9.97 1.02 13.24
C GLY A 55 8.61 0.38 12.96
N VAL A 56 8.24 0.25 11.68
CA VAL A 56 6.98 -0.40 11.27
C VAL A 56 6.94 -1.85 11.74
N THR A 57 8.03 -2.59 11.52
CA THR A 57 8.11 -3.99 11.96
C THR A 57 8.08 -4.13 13.48
N ALA A 58 8.71 -3.21 14.21
CA ALA A 58 8.65 -3.18 15.67
C ALA A 58 7.22 -2.98 16.18
N VAL A 59 6.42 -2.16 15.50
CA VAL A 59 5.01 -1.93 15.85
C VAL A 59 4.14 -3.10 15.39
N ILE A 60 4.25 -3.54 14.12
CA ILE A 60 3.43 -4.65 13.58
C ILE A 60 3.82 -6.01 14.20
N GLN A 61 5.01 -6.11 14.79
CA GLN A 61 5.60 -7.34 15.36
C GLN A 61 5.79 -8.47 14.31
N SER A 62 5.83 -8.12 13.02
CA SER A 62 5.96 -9.07 11.92
C SER A 62 6.74 -8.48 10.75
N SER A 63 7.98 -8.94 10.57
CA SER A 63 8.79 -8.58 9.39
C SER A 63 8.24 -9.18 8.10
N SER A 64 7.62 -10.35 8.19
CA SER A 64 6.99 -10.97 7.03
C SER A 64 5.81 -10.14 6.55
N ALA A 65 4.92 -9.69 7.46
CA ALA A 65 3.79 -8.83 7.11
C ALA A 65 4.27 -7.49 6.49
N THR A 66 5.26 -6.83 7.11
CA THR A 66 5.86 -5.61 6.55
C THR A 66 6.44 -5.86 5.16
N SER A 67 7.18 -6.96 4.95
CA SER A 67 7.80 -7.27 3.67
C SER A 67 6.77 -7.66 2.60
N VAL A 68 5.70 -8.38 2.95
CA VAL A 68 4.58 -8.69 2.05
C VAL A 68 3.90 -7.41 1.57
N MET A 69 3.71 -6.44 2.46
CA MET A 69 3.19 -5.12 2.11
C MET A 69 4.11 -4.39 1.11
N ILE A 70 5.42 -4.43 1.34
CA ILE A 70 6.41 -3.86 0.41
C ILE A 70 6.38 -4.57 -0.95
N VAL A 71 6.23 -5.89 -0.98
CA VAL A 71 6.01 -6.65 -2.23
C VAL A 71 4.77 -6.15 -2.95
N GLY A 72 3.68 -5.88 -2.22
CA GLY A 72 2.45 -5.29 -2.77
C GLY A 72 2.69 -3.89 -3.37
N PHE A 73 3.39 -2.99 -2.67
CA PHE A 73 3.73 -1.65 -3.18
C PHE A 73 4.56 -1.70 -4.47
N VAL A 74 5.51 -2.62 -4.55
CA VAL A 74 6.31 -2.77 -5.77
C VAL A 74 5.49 -3.44 -6.88
N ASN A 75 4.65 -4.43 -6.55
CA ASN A 75 3.80 -5.12 -7.51
C ASN A 75 2.78 -4.17 -8.18
N SER A 76 2.27 -3.21 -7.43
CA SER A 76 1.33 -2.19 -7.91
C SER A 76 1.99 -0.96 -8.56
N GLY A 77 3.32 -0.93 -8.68
CA GLY A 77 4.04 0.22 -9.21
C GLY A 77 4.18 1.42 -8.28
N MET A 78 3.62 1.35 -7.07
CA MET A 78 3.72 2.43 -6.08
C MET A 78 5.14 2.63 -5.56
N MET A 79 6.01 1.63 -5.66
CA MET A 79 7.39 1.66 -5.16
C MET A 79 8.34 0.91 -6.10
N LYS A 80 9.56 1.42 -6.25
CA LYS A 80 10.62 0.73 -7.02
C LYS A 80 11.34 -0.30 -6.14
N VAL A 81 11.81 -1.41 -6.74
CA VAL A 81 12.58 -2.48 -6.05
C VAL A 81 13.74 -1.89 -5.24
N ARG A 82 14.44 -0.90 -5.79
CA ARG A 82 15.58 -0.24 -5.11
C ARG A 82 15.20 0.44 -3.79
N GLN A 83 14.01 1.05 -3.72
CA GLN A 83 13.49 1.67 -2.50
C GLN A 83 13.10 0.59 -1.48
N ALA A 84 12.50 -0.51 -1.95
CA ALA A 84 12.09 -1.63 -1.13
C ALA A 84 13.24 -2.29 -0.37
N ILE A 85 14.46 -2.37 -0.96
CA ILE A 85 15.61 -3.04 -0.35
C ILE A 85 15.92 -2.48 1.04
N SER A 86 16.01 -1.17 1.19
CA SER A 86 16.35 -0.55 2.48
C SER A 86 15.28 -0.78 3.54
N ILE A 87 14.01 -0.77 3.14
CA ILE A 87 12.88 -0.99 4.06
C ILE A 87 12.86 -2.47 4.52
N VAL A 88 13.07 -3.40 3.61
CA VAL A 88 13.16 -4.84 3.92
C VAL A 88 14.33 -5.11 4.89
N LEU A 89 15.49 -4.49 4.67
CA LEU A 89 16.62 -4.59 5.60
C LEU A 89 16.27 -4.04 6.99
N GLY A 90 15.54 -2.92 7.04
CA GLY A 90 15.01 -2.37 8.28
C GLY A 90 14.03 -3.33 8.97
N ALA A 91 13.09 -3.91 8.21
CA ALA A 91 12.12 -4.87 8.72
C ALA A 91 12.78 -6.10 9.37
N ILE A 92 13.86 -6.60 8.77
CA ILE A 92 14.67 -7.70 9.32
C ILE A 92 15.21 -7.35 10.72
N LEU A 93 15.70 -6.14 10.93
CA LEU A 93 16.19 -5.70 12.23
C LEU A 93 15.06 -5.50 13.24
N GLY A 94 13.93 -4.92 12.81
CA GLY A 94 12.78 -4.63 13.67
C GLY A 94 12.19 -5.86 14.36
N THR A 95 12.34 -7.04 13.76
CA THR A 95 11.93 -8.33 14.36
C THR A 95 12.61 -8.61 15.70
N SER A 96 13.79 -8.05 15.95
CA SER A 96 14.55 -8.29 17.20
C SER A 96 13.81 -7.78 18.43
N ILE A 97 12.94 -6.78 18.30
CA ILE A 97 12.19 -6.19 19.42
C ILE A 97 11.26 -7.21 20.08
N THR A 98 10.69 -8.14 19.30
CA THR A 98 9.84 -9.20 19.86
C THR A 98 10.60 -10.07 20.87
N GLY A 99 11.85 -10.42 20.59
CA GLY A 99 12.70 -11.18 21.53
C GLY A 99 12.89 -10.47 22.87
N TRP A 100 13.00 -9.13 22.87
CA TRP A 100 13.10 -8.34 24.10
C TRP A 100 11.79 -8.26 24.87
N ILE A 101 10.66 -8.21 24.18
CA ILE A 101 9.33 -8.30 24.83
C ILE A 101 9.18 -9.63 25.56
N ILE A 102 9.63 -10.73 24.94
CA ILE A 102 9.60 -12.07 25.52
C ILE A 102 10.49 -12.14 26.76
N CYS A 103 11.63 -11.43 26.81
CA CYS A 103 12.51 -11.42 27.99
C CYS A 103 11.82 -10.91 29.26
N LEU A 104 10.71 -10.19 29.15
CA LEU A 104 9.92 -9.79 30.31
C LEU A 104 9.31 -10.99 31.05
N SER A 105 9.27 -12.18 30.41
CA SER A 105 8.83 -13.43 31.04
C SER A 105 9.84 -13.98 32.06
N ASP A 106 11.11 -13.58 31.99
CA ASP A 106 12.19 -14.12 32.82
C ASP A 106 12.52 -13.26 34.06
N ILE A 107 11.69 -12.25 34.36
CA ILE A 107 11.85 -11.45 35.58
C ILE A 107 11.47 -12.31 36.78
N GLY A 108 12.46 -12.92 37.41
CA GLY A 108 12.27 -13.81 38.56
C GLY A 108 11.84 -13.06 39.83
N SER A 109 11.17 -13.78 40.75
CA SER A 109 10.90 -13.30 42.09
C SER A 109 12.20 -13.27 42.92
N THR A 110 12.49 -12.11 43.50
CA THR A 110 13.69 -11.94 44.36
C THR A 110 13.36 -11.92 45.85
N GLY A 111 12.09 -12.22 46.21
CA GLY A 111 11.59 -12.24 47.60
C GLY A 111 11.19 -10.86 48.13
N GLY A 112 10.18 -10.84 48.99
CA GLY A 112 9.66 -9.65 49.62
C GLY A 112 8.72 -8.82 48.71
N TRP A 113 8.66 -7.51 48.88
CA TRP A 113 7.77 -6.65 48.11
C TRP A 113 8.18 -6.49 46.64
N LEU A 114 9.36 -6.93 46.27
CA LEU A 114 9.81 -7.04 44.87
C LEU A 114 9.09 -8.16 44.08
N ASP A 115 8.42 -9.09 44.77
CA ASP A 115 7.57 -10.11 44.12
C ASP A 115 6.36 -9.49 43.40
N LEU A 116 5.97 -8.25 43.78
CA LEU A 116 4.97 -7.48 43.03
C LEU A 116 5.39 -7.21 41.58
N PHE A 117 6.69 -7.21 41.31
CA PHE A 117 7.27 -7.04 39.97
C PHE A 117 7.61 -8.38 39.30
N SER A 118 7.26 -9.52 39.94
CA SER A 118 7.43 -10.83 39.30
C SER A 118 6.58 -10.92 38.03
N THR A 119 7.04 -11.67 37.05
CA THR A 119 6.34 -11.88 35.78
C THR A 119 4.91 -12.35 35.97
N ALA A 120 4.66 -13.25 36.92
CA ALA A 120 3.32 -13.77 37.22
C ALA A 120 2.38 -12.66 37.70
N THR A 121 2.82 -11.82 38.64
CA THR A 121 2.02 -10.72 39.18
C THR A 121 1.79 -9.64 38.13
N LEU A 122 2.84 -9.22 37.42
CA LEU A 122 2.74 -8.24 36.32
C LEU A 122 1.76 -8.73 35.25
N THR A 123 1.89 -9.97 34.80
CA THR A 123 1.02 -10.57 33.80
C THR A 123 -0.44 -10.62 34.29
N GLY A 124 -0.65 -10.98 35.57
CA GLY A 124 -1.98 -10.97 36.19
C GLY A 124 -2.60 -9.57 36.22
N VAL A 125 -1.86 -8.56 36.67
CA VAL A 125 -2.35 -7.17 36.72
C VAL A 125 -2.63 -6.64 35.30
N ILE A 126 -1.73 -6.87 34.36
CA ILE A 126 -1.88 -6.46 32.97
C ILE A 126 -3.11 -7.12 32.34
N SER A 127 -3.39 -8.42 32.61
CA SER A 127 -4.55 -9.11 32.10
C SER A 127 -5.86 -8.52 32.64
N VAL A 128 -5.91 -8.19 33.93
CA VAL A 128 -7.10 -7.56 34.56
C VAL A 128 -7.34 -6.17 33.95
N ILE A 129 -6.30 -5.35 33.81
CA ILE A 129 -6.44 -4.04 33.16
C ILE A 129 -6.87 -4.20 31.70
N GLY A 130 -6.28 -5.13 30.98
CA GLY A 130 -6.59 -5.43 29.59
C GLY A 130 -8.04 -5.80 29.37
N ILE A 131 -8.58 -6.75 30.16
CA ILE A 131 -9.96 -7.19 30.03
C ILE A 131 -10.96 -6.08 30.42
N ILE A 132 -10.66 -5.30 31.47
CA ILE A 132 -11.49 -4.15 31.85
C ILE A 132 -11.55 -3.14 30.71
N LEU A 133 -10.42 -2.75 30.15
CA LEU A 133 -10.38 -1.82 29.02
C LEU A 133 -11.14 -2.36 27.82
N ARG A 134 -10.96 -3.63 27.47
CA ARG A 134 -11.66 -4.27 26.35
C ARG A 134 -13.17 -4.27 26.51
N MET A 135 -13.66 -4.56 27.73
CA MET A 135 -15.10 -4.70 27.99
C MET A 135 -15.81 -3.36 28.24
N THR A 136 -15.14 -2.40 28.89
CA THR A 136 -15.79 -1.16 29.35
C THR A 136 -15.52 0.06 28.48
N ALA A 137 -14.45 0.06 27.69
CA ALA A 137 -14.11 1.23 26.91
C ALA A 137 -15.12 1.46 25.77
N LYS A 138 -15.63 2.70 25.64
CA LYS A 138 -16.48 3.11 24.53
C LYS A 138 -15.67 3.46 23.28
N ASN A 139 -14.42 3.94 23.46
CA ASN A 139 -13.53 4.33 22.38
C ASN A 139 -12.82 3.09 21.79
N PRO A 140 -12.91 2.85 20.46
CA PRO A 140 -12.25 1.72 19.80
C PRO A 140 -10.73 1.65 20.07
N ALA A 141 -10.02 2.78 20.05
CA ALA A 141 -8.59 2.81 20.35
C ALA A 141 -8.24 2.27 21.73
N LYS A 142 -9.08 2.55 22.75
CA LYS A 142 -8.89 2.00 24.10
C LYS A 142 -9.19 0.50 24.16
N LYS A 143 -10.14 0.00 23.36
CA LYS A 143 -10.40 -1.46 23.25
C LYS A 143 -9.18 -2.17 22.67
N HIS A 144 -8.56 -1.60 21.64
CA HIS A 144 -7.34 -2.17 21.04
C HIS A 144 -6.15 -2.15 22.01
N VAL A 145 -6.04 -1.11 22.86
CA VAL A 145 -5.06 -1.15 23.98
C VAL A 145 -5.37 -2.31 24.93
N GLY A 146 -6.64 -2.59 25.21
CA GLY A 146 -7.07 -3.77 25.96
C GLY A 146 -6.62 -5.08 25.29
N ASP A 147 -6.75 -5.18 23.95
CA ASP A 147 -6.29 -6.33 23.17
C ASP A 147 -4.76 -6.51 23.24
N ILE A 148 -3.98 -5.42 23.18
CA ILE A 148 -2.53 -5.45 23.37
C ILE A 148 -2.16 -6.03 24.73
N LEU A 149 -2.78 -5.54 25.79
CA LEU A 149 -2.50 -5.98 27.15
C LEU A 149 -2.92 -7.46 27.38
N MET A 150 -4.08 -7.86 26.85
CA MET A 150 -4.53 -9.25 26.88
C MET A 150 -3.61 -10.17 26.06
N GLY A 151 -3.22 -9.73 24.85
CA GLY A 151 -2.27 -10.45 23.99
C GLY A 151 -0.93 -10.67 24.67
N PHE A 152 -0.40 -9.64 25.33
CA PHE A 152 0.82 -9.74 26.14
C PHE A 152 0.66 -10.75 27.28
N ALA A 153 -0.44 -10.70 28.01
CA ALA A 153 -0.69 -11.63 29.12
C ALA A 153 -0.78 -13.09 28.65
N VAL A 154 -1.52 -13.35 27.56
CA VAL A 154 -1.66 -14.69 26.98
C VAL A 154 -0.30 -15.20 26.44
N LEU A 155 0.50 -14.33 25.82
CA LEU A 155 1.85 -14.63 25.36
C LEU A 155 2.75 -15.08 26.53
N MET A 156 2.70 -14.35 27.66
CA MET A 156 3.48 -14.68 28.86
C MET A 156 3.03 -16.01 29.50
N PHE A 157 1.72 -16.29 29.57
CA PHE A 157 1.21 -17.59 30.00
C PHE A 157 1.66 -18.72 29.09
N GLY A 158 1.60 -18.52 27.76
CA GLY A 158 2.10 -19.47 26.78
C GLY A 158 3.59 -19.78 27.00
N MET A 159 4.41 -18.73 27.21
CA MET A 159 5.84 -18.85 27.50
C MET A 159 6.12 -19.65 28.77
N SER A 160 5.43 -19.32 29.87
CA SER A 160 5.53 -20.04 31.14
C SER A 160 5.12 -21.52 31.00
N THR A 161 4.05 -21.80 30.26
CA THR A 161 3.59 -23.16 29.98
C THR A 161 4.62 -23.95 29.17
N MET A 162 5.22 -23.35 28.14
CA MET A 162 6.30 -23.97 27.37
C MET A 162 7.52 -24.28 28.25
N SER A 163 7.99 -23.30 29.01
CA SER A 163 9.16 -23.47 29.90
C SER A 163 8.93 -24.59 30.92
N SER A 164 7.74 -24.65 31.50
CA SER A 164 7.36 -25.73 32.45
C SER A 164 7.30 -27.10 31.77
N ALA A 165 6.77 -27.17 30.55
CA ALA A 165 6.65 -28.42 29.78
C ALA A 165 8.02 -29.01 29.38
N VAL A 166 9.02 -28.15 29.08
CA VAL A 166 10.36 -28.57 28.66
C VAL A 166 11.33 -28.78 29.83
N SER A 167 11.00 -28.28 31.03
CA SER A 167 11.84 -28.41 32.22
C SER A 167 12.29 -29.86 32.52
N PRO A 168 11.40 -30.89 32.41
CA PRO A 168 11.79 -32.29 32.63
C PRO A 168 12.79 -32.86 31.59
N LEU A 169 12.99 -32.19 30.47
CA LEU A 169 13.94 -32.61 29.43
C LEU A 169 15.39 -32.29 29.78
N ARG A 170 15.60 -31.47 30.81
CA ARG A 170 16.93 -31.07 31.26
C ARG A 170 17.84 -32.26 31.55
N ASP A 171 17.28 -33.33 32.10
CA ASP A 171 18.02 -34.51 32.50
C ASP A 171 17.83 -35.70 31.55
N ASP A 172 17.16 -35.52 30.39
CA ASP A 172 16.96 -36.60 29.40
C ASP A 172 18.16 -36.70 28.45
N PRO A 173 18.94 -37.82 28.53
CA PRO A 173 20.17 -37.99 27.72
C PRO A 173 19.90 -37.96 26.21
N THR A 174 18.73 -38.40 25.77
CA THR A 174 18.38 -38.43 24.34
C THR A 174 18.15 -37.01 23.84
N PHE A 175 17.42 -36.20 24.63
CA PHE A 175 17.18 -34.79 24.31
C PHE A 175 18.50 -34.01 24.28
N ILE A 176 19.36 -34.18 25.29
CA ILE A 176 20.68 -33.53 25.34
C ILE A 176 21.50 -33.88 24.11
N ARG A 177 21.54 -35.16 23.70
CA ARG A 177 22.28 -35.62 22.52
C ARG A 177 21.75 -34.99 21.24
N ILE A 178 20.44 -34.92 21.06
CA ILE A 178 19.83 -34.28 19.88
C ILE A 178 20.15 -32.79 19.88
N LEU A 179 19.98 -32.12 21.01
CA LEU A 179 20.19 -30.68 21.11
C LEU A 179 21.65 -30.30 20.88
N THR A 180 22.60 -31.05 21.48
CA THR A 180 24.03 -30.81 21.27
C THR A 180 24.51 -31.10 19.85
N SER A 181 23.78 -31.92 19.07
CA SER A 181 24.12 -32.10 17.65
C SER A 181 23.98 -30.80 16.84
N PHE A 182 23.14 -29.86 17.30
CA PHE A 182 22.94 -28.55 16.65
C PHE A 182 24.07 -27.56 16.92
N SER A 183 25.08 -27.91 17.74
CA SER A 183 26.35 -27.18 17.82
C SER A 183 27.14 -27.27 16.51
N ASN A 184 26.86 -28.30 15.68
CA ASN A 184 27.32 -28.32 14.31
C ASN A 184 26.64 -27.19 13.52
N PRO A 185 27.41 -26.22 12.97
CA PRO A 185 26.85 -25.06 12.31
C PRO A 185 25.86 -25.39 11.20
N PHE A 186 26.17 -26.41 10.40
CA PHE A 186 25.31 -26.80 9.28
C PHE A 186 23.98 -27.39 9.75
N LEU A 187 24.01 -28.28 10.74
CA LEU A 187 22.81 -28.91 11.29
C LEU A 187 21.93 -27.90 12.03
N GLY A 188 22.55 -27.00 12.81
CA GLY A 188 21.81 -25.95 13.52
C GLY A 188 21.13 -24.95 12.57
N ILE A 189 21.83 -24.51 11.53
CA ILE A 189 21.26 -23.63 10.50
C ILE A 189 20.13 -24.35 9.75
N LEU A 190 20.34 -25.61 9.34
CA LEU A 190 19.30 -26.38 8.64
C LEU A 190 18.06 -26.57 9.51
N PHE A 191 18.24 -26.96 10.76
CA PHE A 191 17.14 -27.13 11.72
C PHE A 191 16.37 -25.82 11.90
N GLY A 192 17.06 -24.71 12.22
CA GLY A 192 16.42 -23.41 12.40
C GLY A 192 15.66 -22.94 11.17
N THR A 193 16.21 -23.20 9.97
CA THR A 193 15.56 -22.87 8.69
C THR A 193 14.27 -23.67 8.51
N LEU A 194 14.33 -24.99 8.58
CA LEU A 194 13.16 -25.85 8.41
C LEU A 194 12.09 -25.59 9.46
N PHE A 195 12.50 -25.44 10.71
CA PHE A 195 11.61 -25.14 11.82
C PHE A 195 10.83 -23.82 11.59
N THR A 196 11.53 -22.78 11.16
CA THR A 196 10.91 -21.49 10.89
C THR A 196 10.05 -21.50 9.60
N CYS A 197 10.45 -22.26 8.58
CA CYS A 197 9.62 -22.47 7.39
C CYS A 197 8.27 -23.10 7.73
N VAL A 198 8.23 -24.05 8.69
CA VAL A 198 6.97 -24.67 9.16
C VAL A 198 6.16 -23.69 10.00
N LEU A 199 6.78 -23.00 10.93
CA LEU A 199 6.11 -22.01 11.80
C LEU A 199 5.70 -20.75 11.08
N GLN A 200 6.33 -20.43 9.96
CA GLN A 200 6.14 -19.18 9.20
C GLN A 200 6.30 -17.89 10.03
N SER A 201 6.99 -17.97 11.16
CA SER A 201 7.20 -16.86 12.09
C SER A 201 8.58 -16.95 12.76
N ALA A 202 9.47 -16.03 12.39
CA ALA A 202 10.79 -15.93 13.04
C ALA A 202 10.71 -15.55 14.51
N SER A 203 9.78 -14.64 14.87
CA SER A 203 9.57 -14.22 16.24
C SER A 203 9.12 -15.39 17.13
N ALA A 204 8.22 -16.24 16.60
CA ALA A 204 7.76 -17.43 17.29
C ALA A 204 8.91 -18.44 17.47
N ALA A 205 9.71 -18.67 16.44
CA ALA A 205 10.84 -19.58 16.51
C ALA A 205 11.89 -19.13 17.54
N VAL A 206 12.19 -17.82 17.60
CA VAL A 206 13.07 -17.26 18.65
C VAL A 206 12.44 -17.40 20.02
N GLY A 207 11.15 -17.17 20.19
CA GLY A 207 10.45 -17.34 21.46
C GLY A 207 10.49 -18.79 21.95
N ILE A 208 10.31 -19.78 21.09
CA ILE A 208 10.45 -21.19 21.43
C ILE A 208 11.91 -21.51 21.84
N LEU A 209 12.90 -20.95 21.12
CA LEU A 209 14.32 -21.10 21.51
C LEU A 209 14.58 -20.49 22.89
N GLN A 210 14.01 -19.33 23.20
CA GLN A 210 14.09 -18.70 24.52
C GLN A 210 13.42 -19.57 25.61
N ALA A 211 12.28 -20.19 25.32
CA ALA A 211 11.64 -21.13 26.24
C ALA A 211 12.53 -22.36 26.49
N LEU A 212 13.15 -22.92 25.44
CA LEU A 212 14.08 -24.03 25.57
C LEU A 212 15.34 -23.65 26.35
N ALA A 213 15.80 -22.41 26.31
CA ALA A 213 16.92 -21.93 27.08
C ALA A 213 16.70 -22.04 28.60
N SER A 214 15.45 -22.05 29.08
CA SER A 214 15.11 -22.27 30.48
C SER A 214 15.52 -23.66 31.00
N THR A 215 15.78 -24.62 30.10
CA THR A 215 16.34 -25.94 30.48
C THR A 215 17.78 -25.87 30.99
N GLY A 216 18.52 -24.80 30.66
CA GLY A 216 19.93 -24.62 31.01
C GLY A 216 20.89 -25.49 30.21
N ILE A 217 20.44 -26.12 29.10
CA ILE A 217 21.27 -26.97 28.24
C ILE A 217 21.79 -26.20 27.02
N ILE A 218 21.09 -25.17 26.59
CA ILE A 218 21.42 -24.39 25.40
C ILE A 218 22.58 -23.45 25.72
N ASP A 219 23.71 -23.71 25.12
CA ASP A 219 24.86 -22.81 25.11
C ASP A 219 24.89 -21.94 23.85
N PHE A 220 25.84 -21.02 23.77
CA PHE A 220 25.98 -20.12 22.63
C PHE A 220 26.26 -20.88 21.32
N SER A 221 27.03 -21.97 21.40
CA SER A 221 27.41 -22.78 20.23
C SER A 221 26.23 -23.51 19.60
N ILE A 222 25.20 -23.80 20.38
CA ILE A 222 23.90 -24.37 19.91
C ILE A 222 22.96 -23.26 19.43
N ALA A 223 22.85 -22.18 20.21
CA ALA A 223 21.88 -21.11 19.93
C ALA A 223 22.20 -20.36 18.65
N LEU A 224 23.47 -20.01 18.41
CA LEU A 224 23.84 -19.16 17.27
C LEU A 224 23.50 -19.79 15.91
N PRO A 225 23.84 -21.06 15.60
CA PRO A 225 23.47 -21.68 14.33
C PRO A 225 21.95 -21.75 14.13
N ILE A 226 21.20 -22.04 15.21
CA ILE A 226 19.72 -22.08 15.15
C ILE A 226 19.17 -20.68 14.83
N ILE A 227 19.68 -19.61 15.46
CA ILE A 227 19.29 -18.21 15.18
C ILE A 227 19.59 -17.85 13.71
N MET A 228 20.74 -18.25 13.18
CA MET A 228 21.09 -18.05 11.77
C MET A 228 20.09 -18.76 10.85
N GLY A 229 19.71 -20.00 11.18
CA GLY A 229 18.70 -20.75 10.43
C GLY A 229 17.32 -20.12 10.50
N ILE A 230 16.89 -19.66 11.69
CA ILE A 230 15.63 -18.94 11.88
C ILE A 230 15.57 -17.71 10.95
N ALA A 231 16.66 -17.01 10.78
CA ALA A 231 16.73 -15.85 9.92
C ALA A 231 16.45 -16.21 8.45
N ILE A 232 17.05 -17.30 7.93
CA ILE A 232 16.79 -17.76 6.56
C ILE A 232 15.34 -18.22 6.38
N GLY A 233 14.82 -19.01 7.33
CA GLY A 233 13.45 -19.54 7.29
C GLY A 233 12.37 -18.45 7.30
N ALA A 234 12.68 -17.28 7.87
CA ALA A 234 11.80 -16.12 7.88
C ALA A 234 11.44 -15.56 6.48
N ALA A 235 12.23 -15.90 5.45
CA ALA A 235 11.94 -15.51 4.08
C ALA A 235 10.73 -16.26 3.47
N MET A 236 10.37 -17.42 4.02
CA MET A 236 9.36 -18.31 3.39
C MET A 236 7.99 -17.65 3.21
N PRO A 237 7.38 -16.99 4.21
CA PRO A 237 6.09 -16.31 4.02
C PRO A 237 6.14 -15.23 2.94
N VAL A 238 7.26 -14.50 2.86
CA VAL A 238 7.46 -13.43 1.87
C VAL A 238 7.56 -14.01 0.45
N LEU A 239 8.27 -15.12 0.29
CA LEU A 239 8.39 -15.82 -1.00
C LEU A 239 7.04 -16.38 -1.45
N LEU A 240 6.28 -17.00 -0.54
CA LEU A 240 4.94 -17.51 -0.84
C LEU A 240 4.01 -16.38 -1.28
N SER A 241 4.10 -15.21 -0.65
CA SER A 241 3.29 -14.05 -1.02
C SER A 241 3.59 -13.51 -2.43
N ALA A 242 4.75 -13.80 -2.99
CA ALA A 242 5.13 -13.35 -4.32
C ALA A 242 4.68 -14.30 -5.44
N ILE A 243 4.00 -15.41 -5.11
CA ILE A 243 3.41 -16.30 -6.09
C ILE A 243 2.30 -15.52 -6.83
N GLY A 244 2.40 -15.47 -8.16
CA GLY A 244 1.48 -14.67 -8.98
C GLY A 244 1.83 -13.18 -9.12
N ALA A 245 2.78 -12.66 -8.34
CA ALA A 245 3.21 -11.26 -8.44
C ALA A 245 3.96 -10.98 -9.76
N SER A 246 4.06 -9.68 -10.09
CA SER A 246 4.88 -9.16 -11.19
C SER A 246 6.36 -9.54 -11.01
N VAL A 247 7.16 -9.33 -12.05
CA VAL A 247 8.61 -9.58 -11.99
C VAL A 247 9.25 -8.79 -10.85
N ASP A 248 8.90 -7.52 -10.69
CA ASP A 248 9.44 -6.65 -9.65
C ASP A 248 8.91 -7.00 -8.24
N GLY A 249 7.65 -7.45 -8.12
CA GLY A 249 7.13 -8.04 -6.89
C GLY A 249 7.92 -9.28 -6.46
N LYS A 250 8.22 -10.19 -7.41
CA LYS A 250 9.08 -11.36 -7.16
C LYS A 250 10.51 -10.98 -6.80
N ARG A 251 11.10 -9.98 -7.48
CA ARG A 251 12.42 -9.44 -7.15
C ARG A 251 12.46 -8.93 -5.72
N THR A 252 11.41 -8.22 -5.30
CA THR A 252 11.31 -7.68 -3.93
C THR A 252 11.23 -8.79 -2.88
N ALA A 253 10.47 -9.86 -3.11
CA ALA A 253 10.47 -11.00 -2.21
C ALA A 253 11.83 -11.69 -2.14
N MET A 254 12.51 -11.81 -3.28
CA MET A 254 13.87 -12.36 -3.35
C MET A 254 14.91 -11.51 -2.61
N VAL A 255 14.70 -10.18 -2.46
CA VAL A 255 15.56 -9.32 -1.63
C VAL A 255 15.66 -9.85 -0.21
N TYR A 256 14.52 -10.25 0.38
CA TYR A 256 14.51 -10.78 1.75
C TYR A 256 15.37 -12.05 1.86
N LEU A 257 15.16 -13.02 0.97
CA LEU A 257 15.93 -14.26 0.95
C LEU A 257 17.44 -14.02 0.70
N VAL A 258 17.77 -13.21 -0.30
CA VAL A 258 19.17 -12.89 -0.66
C VAL A 258 19.88 -12.19 0.51
N ALA A 259 19.21 -11.25 1.18
CA ALA A 259 19.75 -10.55 2.34
C ALA A 259 20.00 -11.52 3.51
N GLU A 260 19.04 -12.43 3.79
CA GLU A 260 19.17 -13.41 4.86
C GLU A 260 20.28 -14.42 4.57
N VAL A 261 20.28 -15.04 3.40
CA VAL A 261 21.28 -16.05 3.02
C VAL A 261 22.67 -15.45 2.94
N THR A 262 22.85 -14.31 2.25
CA THR A 262 24.15 -13.64 2.12
C THR A 262 24.66 -13.20 3.50
N GLY A 263 23.78 -12.61 4.31
CA GLY A 263 24.13 -12.14 5.65
C GLY A 263 24.52 -13.28 6.58
N VAL A 264 23.82 -14.41 6.54
CA VAL A 264 24.17 -15.62 7.31
C VAL A 264 25.52 -16.18 6.87
N ILE A 265 25.74 -16.33 5.56
CA ILE A 265 27.01 -16.85 5.03
C ILE A 265 28.19 -15.96 5.46
N LEU A 266 28.07 -14.64 5.29
CA LEU A 266 29.13 -13.70 5.66
C LEU A 266 29.40 -13.72 7.17
N PHE A 267 28.35 -13.66 7.98
CA PHE A 267 28.50 -13.67 9.44
C PHE A 267 29.06 -15.00 9.93
N ALA A 268 28.56 -16.13 9.41
CA ALA A 268 29.08 -17.44 9.76
C ALA A 268 30.59 -17.58 9.39
N ALA A 269 30.97 -17.19 8.18
CA ALA A 269 32.34 -17.21 7.72
C ALA A 269 33.26 -16.39 8.64
N ILE A 270 32.84 -15.17 8.99
CA ILE A 270 33.64 -14.30 9.91
C ILE A 270 33.68 -14.91 11.31
N TYR A 271 32.51 -15.27 11.87
CA TYR A 271 32.46 -15.77 13.25
C TYR A 271 33.26 -17.07 13.42
N TYR A 272 33.01 -18.09 12.61
CA TYR A 272 33.69 -19.39 12.77
C TYR A 272 35.17 -19.32 12.42
N THR A 273 35.59 -18.42 11.50
CA THR A 273 37.03 -18.18 11.26
C THR A 273 37.71 -17.54 12.47
N LEU A 274 37.07 -16.54 13.07
CA LEU A 274 37.59 -15.88 14.26
C LEU A 274 37.61 -16.84 15.47
N ASP A 275 36.56 -17.63 15.64
CA ASP A 275 36.48 -18.62 16.72
C ASP A 275 37.55 -19.69 16.59
N ALA A 276 37.84 -20.17 15.39
CA ALA A 276 38.95 -21.11 15.13
C ALA A 276 40.32 -20.52 15.45
N LEU A 277 40.49 -19.18 15.31
CA LEU A 277 41.77 -18.50 15.60
C LEU A 277 41.91 -18.12 17.08
N ILE A 278 40.85 -17.59 17.70
CA ILE A 278 40.93 -16.96 19.03
C ILE A 278 40.29 -17.85 20.11
N ARG A 279 39.41 -18.77 19.74
CA ARG A 279 38.61 -19.64 20.64
C ARG A 279 37.86 -18.80 21.67
N PHE A 280 36.70 -18.32 21.28
CA PHE A 280 35.89 -17.46 22.14
C PHE A 280 35.45 -18.18 23.42
N SER A 281 35.82 -17.66 24.58
CA SER A 281 35.47 -18.21 25.90
C SER A 281 33.99 -18.14 26.24
N PHE A 282 33.18 -17.43 25.45
CA PHE A 282 31.73 -17.35 25.63
C PHE A 282 30.98 -18.41 24.82
N ALA A 283 31.65 -19.19 23.95
CA ALA A 283 30.97 -20.19 23.10
C ALA A 283 30.28 -21.29 23.94
N ASP A 284 30.84 -21.66 25.08
CA ASP A 284 30.29 -22.68 25.99
C ASP A 284 29.42 -22.10 27.11
N ARG A 285 29.11 -20.78 27.06
CA ARG A 285 28.22 -20.17 28.06
C ARG A 285 26.79 -20.57 27.85
N ILE A 286 26.15 -21.03 28.92
CA ILE A 286 24.71 -21.30 28.92
C ILE A 286 23.93 -20.00 28.63
N MET A 287 22.99 -20.10 27.69
CA MET A 287 22.18 -19.00 27.25
C MET A 287 20.91 -18.85 28.11
N THR A 288 20.57 -17.61 28.40
CA THR A 288 19.31 -17.23 28.99
C THR A 288 18.40 -16.61 27.90
N SER A 289 17.13 -16.40 28.19
CA SER A 289 16.21 -15.69 27.31
C SER A 289 16.79 -14.33 26.86
N VAL A 290 17.36 -13.58 27.81
CA VAL A 290 17.97 -12.26 27.55
C VAL A 290 19.20 -12.39 26.64
N SER A 291 20.05 -13.37 26.87
CA SER A 291 21.25 -13.56 26.03
C SER A 291 20.91 -14.01 24.62
N ILE A 292 19.85 -14.83 24.44
CA ILE A 292 19.31 -15.17 23.11
C ILE A 292 18.78 -13.92 22.39
N ALA A 293 18.00 -13.08 23.07
CA ALA A 293 17.52 -11.83 22.49
C ALA A 293 18.65 -10.89 22.08
N LEU A 294 19.69 -10.79 22.93
CA LEU A 294 20.88 -10.00 22.64
C LEU A 294 21.64 -10.54 21.42
N VAL A 295 21.93 -11.84 21.38
CA VAL A 295 22.63 -12.48 20.25
C VAL A 295 21.82 -12.32 18.96
N ASN A 296 20.51 -12.55 18.99
CA ASN A 296 19.65 -12.34 17.83
C ASN A 296 19.68 -10.88 17.33
N THR A 297 19.67 -9.92 18.26
CA THR A 297 19.72 -8.49 17.92
C THR A 297 21.08 -8.11 17.34
N VAL A 298 22.17 -8.51 17.98
CA VAL A 298 23.54 -8.20 17.53
C VAL A 298 23.81 -8.85 16.17
N PHE A 299 23.44 -10.12 16.00
CA PHE A 299 23.55 -10.83 14.72
C PHE A 299 22.80 -10.09 13.60
N ARG A 300 21.53 -9.74 13.82
CA ARG A 300 20.72 -9.02 12.83
C ARG A 300 21.26 -7.63 12.55
N PHE A 301 21.69 -6.92 13.59
CA PHE A 301 22.26 -5.57 13.45
C PHE A 301 23.55 -5.59 12.61
N ILE A 302 24.52 -6.45 12.95
CA ILE A 302 25.79 -6.56 12.21
C ILE A 302 25.53 -6.94 10.75
N LYS A 303 24.67 -7.93 10.52
CA LYS A 303 24.28 -8.39 9.19
C LYS A 303 23.69 -7.27 8.37
N VAL A 304 22.69 -6.57 8.90
CA VAL A 304 21.94 -5.56 8.15
C VAL A 304 22.79 -4.31 7.91
N VAL A 305 23.51 -3.83 8.91
CA VAL A 305 24.43 -2.69 8.76
C VAL A 305 25.54 -3.04 7.76
N GLY A 306 26.04 -4.27 7.79
CA GLY A 306 27.02 -4.76 6.81
C GLY A 306 26.48 -4.82 5.37
N LEU A 307 25.20 -5.13 5.19
CA LEU A 307 24.56 -5.22 3.86
C LEU A 307 24.05 -3.87 3.33
N LEU A 308 23.82 -2.89 4.19
CA LEU A 308 23.22 -1.59 3.81
C LEU A 308 24.04 -0.84 2.72
N PRO A 309 25.38 -0.82 2.72
CA PRO A 309 26.16 -0.22 1.63
C PRO A 309 26.04 -0.98 0.30
N PHE A 310 25.63 -2.24 0.32
CA PHE A 310 25.59 -3.14 -0.82
C PHE A 310 24.19 -3.27 -1.47
N THR A 311 23.30 -2.31 -1.25
CA THR A 311 21.94 -2.33 -1.82
C THR A 311 21.93 -2.47 -3.33
N ARG A 312 22.89 -1.84 -4.05
CA ARG A 312 23.03 -1.97 -5.51
C ARG A 312 23.43 -3.38 -5.94
N GLN A 313 24.28 -4.05 -5.15
CA GLN A 313 24.69 -5.43 -5.42
C GLN A 313 23.53 -6.40 -5.19
N ILE A 314 22.76 -6.19 -4.12
CA ILE A 314 21.54 -6.95 -3.84
C ILE A 314 20.55 -6.78 -5.01
N GLU A 315 20.31 -5.54 -5.48
CA GLU A 315 19.46 -5.26 -6.64
C GLU A 315 19.94 -6.02 -7.90
N LYS A 316 21.24 -5.98 -8.21
CA LYS A 316 21.80 -6.73 -9.34
C LYS A 316 21.59 -8.23 -9.19
N THR A 317 21.80 -8.77 -7.99
CA THR A 317 21.63 -10.20 -7.71
C THR A 317 20.19 -10.64 -7.90
N VAL A 318 19.21 -9.91 -7.37
CA VAL A 318 17.80 -10.26 -7.54
C VAL A 318 17.33 -10.11 -8.98
N ASN A 319 17.83 -9.11 -9.72
CA ASN A 319 17.56 -8.96 -11.15
C ASN A 319 18.15 -10.10 -11.99
N PHE A 320 19.30 -10.64 -11.59
CA PHE A 320 19.89 -11.81 -12.22
C PHE A 320 19.12 -13.10 -11.93
N LEU A 321 18.65 -13.27 -10.69
CA LEU A 321 17.88 -14.47 -10.27
C LEU A 321 16.46 -14.46 -10.86
N VAL A 322 15.83 -13.30 -10.94
CA VAL A 322 14.46 -13.14 -11.47
C VAL A 322 14.53 -12.33 -12.76
N ARG A 323 14.71 -13.04 -13.88
CA ARG A 323 14.80 -12.43 -15.21
C ARG A 323 13.43 -12.14 -15.78
N GLU A 324 13.29 -11.02 -16.50
CA GLU A 324 12.16 -10.77 -17.37
C GLU A 324 12.17 -11.77 -18.53
N LYS A 325 11.06 -12.49 -18.69
CA LYS A 325 10.83 -13.23 -19.94
C LYS A 325 10.28 -12.22 -20.95
N PRO A 326 10.79 -12.17 -22.19
CA PRO A 326 10.16 -11.36 -23.22
C PRO A 326 8.75 -11.91 -23.45
N GLN A 327 7.76 -11.19 -22.93
CA GLN A 327 6.35 -11.58 -23.10
C GLN A 327 5.73 -10.79 -24.24
N GLN A 328 5.18 -11.53 -25.19
CA GLN A 328 4.32 -11.05 -26.28
C GLN A 328 2.86 -10.80 -25.85
N LYS A 329 2.57 -10.54 -24.58
CA LYS A 329 1.23 -10.13 -24.16
C LYS A 329 1.25 -8.66 -23.82
N ALA A 330 0.24 -7.94 -24.28
CA ALA A 330 -0.02 -6.57 -23.88
C ALA A 330 0.12 -6.48 -22.35
N VAL A 331 1.19 -5.83 -21.90
CA VAL A 331 1.44 -5.62 -20.47
C VAL A 331 0.42 -4.58 -20.04
N GLU A 332 -0.48 -4.95 -19.12
CA GLU A 332 -1.36 -3.95 -18.50
C GLU A 332 -0.52 -2.76 -18.02
N PRO A 333 -0.96 -1.53 -18.29
CA PRO A 333 -0.30 -0.34 -17.75
C PRO A 333 -0.07 -0.51 -16.26
N GLU A 334 1.10 -0.11 -15.78
CA GLU A 334 1.49 -0.26 -14.37
C GLU A 334 0.46 0.41 -13.44
N ALA A 335 -0.08 1.55 -13.87
CA ALA A 335 -1.13 2.29 -13.18
C ALA A 335 -2.47 1.52 -13.02
N MET A 336 -2.75 0.53 -13.88
CA MET A 336 -3.99 -0.26 -13.87
C MET A 336 -3.92 -1.50 -12.95
N ARG A 337 -2.79 -1.72 -12.27
CA ARG A 337 -2.58 -2.90 -11.41
C ARG A 337 -3.07 -2.63 -9.98
N LEU A 338 -4.36 -2.89 -9.75
CA LEU A 338 -4.95 -2.81 -8.41
C LEU A 338 -4.61 -4.08 -7.60
N GLU A 339 -3.98 -3.91 -6.44
CA GLU A 339 -3.51 -5.01 -5.60
C GLU A 339 -4.60 -5.47 -4.62
N GLU A 340 -5.18 -6.65 -4.82
CA GLU A 340 -6.28 -7.17 -3.98
C GLU A 340 -5.90 -7.30 -2.50
N ARG A 341 -4.60 -7.49 -2.19
CA ARG A 341 -4.13 -7.56 -0.79
C ARG A 341 -4.33 -6.25 -0.03
N PHE A 342 -4.37 -5.12 -0.74
CA PHE A 342 -4.62 -3.82 -0.10
C PHE A 342 -6.07 -3.62 0.34
N ILE A 343 -7.02 -4.43 -0.15
CA ILE A 343 -8.41 -4.40 0.32
C ILE A 343 -8.49 -4.65 1.84
N GLN A 344 -7.54 -5.42 2.41
CA GLN A 344 -7.43 -5.61 3.86
C GLN A 344 -6.93 -4.34 4.61
N HIS A 345 -6.45 -3.34 3.87
CA HIS A 345 -5.82 -2.12 4.36
C HIS A 345 -6.45 -0.90 3.65
N PRO A 346 -7.65 -0.45 4.07
CA PRO A 346 -8.43 0.55 3.33
C PRO A 346 -7.67 1.82 2.95
N ALA A 347 -6.78 2.33 3.81
CA ALA A 347 -5.98 3.51 3.49
C ALA A 347 -5.04 3.30 2.30
N LEU A 348 -4.46 2.11 2.15
CA LEU A 348 -3.60 1.76 1.02
C LEU A 348 -4.42 1.53 -0.24
N ALA A 349 -5.57 0.86 -0.12
CA ALA A 349 -6.47 0.64 -1.23
C ALA A 349 -6.97 1.97 -1.81
N ILE A 350 -7.33 2.93 -0.96
CA ILE A 350 -7.76 4.27 -1.34
C ILE A 350 -6.63 5.04 -2.02
N GLU A 351 -5.41 5.01 -1.47
CA GLU A 351 -4.27 5.71 -2.08
C GLU A 351 -3.88 5.09 -3.44
N GLN A 352 -3.92 3.77 -3.57
CA GLN A 352 -3.71 3.09 -4.85
C GLN A 352 -4.80 3.46 -5.86
N SER A 353 -6.07 3.47 -5.44
CA SER A 353 -7.19 3.90 -6.28
C SER A 353 -7.01 5.34 -6.74
N ARG A 354 -6.58 6.25 -5.87
CA ARG A 354 -6.29 7.65 -6.22
C ARG A 354 -5.25 7.75 -7.33
N LEU A 355 -4.13 7.02 -7.22
CA LEU A 355 -3.08 7.01 -8.25
C LEU A 355 -3.59 6.48 -9.58
N THR A 356 -4.44 5.45 -9.53
CA THR A 356 -5.04 4.84 -10.72
C THR A 356 -6.06 5.78 -11.37
N ILE A 357 -6.89 6.48 -10.59
CA ILE A 357 -7.84 7.47 -11.10
C ILE A 357 -7.10 8.67 -11.71
N ASN A 358 -6.01 9.11 -11.09
CA ASN A 358 -5.18 10.19 -11.67
C ASN A 358 -4.63 9.80 -13.06
N ALA A 359 -4.21 8.53 -13.24
CA ALA A 359 -3.78 8.04 -14.54
C ALA A 359 -4.94 7.97 -15.55
N MET A 360 -6.13 7.51 -15.11
CA MET A 360 -7.36 7.51 -15.90
C MET A 360 -7.73 8.92 -16.37
N ALA A 361 -7.68 9.91 -15.47
CA ALA A 361 -7.99 11.30 -15.78
C ALA A 361 -7.05 11.89 -16.85
N GLU A 362 -5.74 11.59 -16.76
CA GLU A 362 -4.78 12.03 -17.77
C GLU A 362 -4.99 11.33 -19.12
N GLU A 363 -5.40 10.05 -19.14
CA GLU A 363 -5.77 9.36 -20.39
C GLU A 363 -7.05 9.92 -20.99
N ALA A 364 -8.09 10.21 -20.20
CA ALA A 364 -9.33 10.85 -20.68
C ALA A 364 -9.05 12.24 -21.28
N LYS A 365 -8.20 13.04 -20.61
CA LYS A 365 -7.74 14.32 -21.15
C LYS A 365 -7.02 14.16 -22.48
N ARG A 366 -6.09 13.21 -22.56
CA ARG A 366 -5.38 12.93 -23.79
C ARG A 366 -6.33 12.52 -24.90
N ASN A 367 -7.33 11.70 -24.58
CA ASN A 367 -8.33 11.26 -25.56
C ASN A 367 -9.11 12.44 -26.14
N PHE A 368 -9.56 13.36 -25.28
CA PHE A 368 -10.24 14.58 -25.73
C PHE A 368 -9.36 15.44 -26.65
N VAL A 369 -8.10 15.68 -26.28
CA VAL A 369 -7.17 16.48 -27.08
C VAL A 369 -6.90 15.85 -28.46
N GLU A 370 -6.73 14.52 -28.51
CA GLU A 370 -6.52 13.80 -29.78
C GLU A 370 -7.81 13.80 -30.64
N ALA A 371 -8.98 13.73 -30.02
CA ALA A 371 -10.26 13.80 -30.73
C ALA A 371 -10.50 15.17 -31.36
N VAL A 372 -10.28 16.26 -30.62
CA VAL A 372 -10.38 17.63 -31.13
C VAL A 372 -9.40 17.85 -32.28
N ALA A 373 -8.17 17.36 -32.15
CA ALA A 373 -7.17 17.49 -33.22
C ALA A 373 -7.57 16.81 -34.54
N LEU A 374 -8.50 15.83 -34.52
CA LEU A 374 -9.06 15.21 -35.74
C LEU A 374 -9.96 16.15 -36.54
N LEU A 375 -10.59 17.16 -35.91
CA LEU A 375 -11.39 18.17 -36.59
C LEU A 375 -10.53 19.09 -37.48
N HIS A 376 -9.29 19.35 -37.06
CA HIS A 376 -8.31 20.16 -37.82
C HIS A 376 -7.52 19.37 -38.83
N GLY A 377 -7.47 18.04 -38.72
CA GLY A 377 -6.77 17.17 -39.67
C GLY A 377 -7.02 15.70 -39.40
N TYR A 378 -7.96 15.12 -40.15
CA TYR A 378 -8.32 13.71 -39.98
C TYR A 378 -7.18 12.76 -40.37
N SER A 379 -6.96 11.74 -39.56
CA SER A 379 -6.02 10.65 -39.80
C SER A 379 -6.58 9.36 -39.19
N ASP A 380 -6.59 8.26 -39.95
CA ASP A 380 -7.04 6.95 -39.46
C ASP A 380 -6.19 6.45 -38.28
N GLU A 381 -4.90 6.80 -38.25
CA GLU A 381 -4.01 6.42 -37.13
C GLU A 381 -4.42 7.12 -35.84
N ARG A 382 -4.72 8.44 -35.92
CA ARG A 382 -5.17 9.21 -34.77
C ARG A 382 -6.58 8.81 -34.33
N PHE A 383 -7.48 8.52 -35.26
CA PHE A 383 -8.79 7.99 -34.94
C PHE A 383 -8.70 6.68 -34.15
N LYS A 384 -7.85 5.75 -34.62
CA LYS A 384 -7.60 4.50 -33.91
C LYS A 384 -6.98 4.73 -32.52
N LEU A 385 -6.12 5.73 -32.37
CA LEU A 385 -5.58 6.10 -31.05
C LEU A 385 -6.70 6.54 -30.09
N VAL A 386 -7.65 7.33 -30.56
CA VAL A 386 -8.84 7.74 -29.78
C VAL A 386 -9.65 6.54 -29.35
N GLU A 387 -9.95 5.59 -30.27
CA GLU A 387 -10.66 4.35 -29.92
C GLU A 387 -9.88 3.48 -28.89
N ASP A 388 -8.54 3.43 -28.99
CA ASP A 388 -7.71 2.67 -28.06
C ASP A 388 -7.65 3.34 -26.68
N LEU A 389 -7.64 4.67 -26.61
CA LEU A 389 -7.66 5.44 -25.37
C LEU A 389 -9.02 5.33 -24.66
N GLU A 390 -10.13 5.44 -25.39
CA GLU A 390 -11.48 5.23 -24.85
C GLU A 390 -11.60 3.85 -24.22
N ARG A 391 -11.25 2.79 -24.95
CA ARG A 391 -11.23 1.42 -24.41
C ARG A 391 -10.30 1.22 -23.21
N SER A 392 -9.27 2.05 -23.09
CA SER A 392 -8.38 2.04 -21.92
C SER A 392 -9.07 2.69 -20.72
N VAL A 393 -9.75 3.82 -20.92
CA VAL A 393 -10.48 4.55 -19.87
C VAL A 393 -11.66 3.72 -19.35
N ASP A 394 -12.44 3.09 -20.22
CA ASP A 394 -13.52 2.15 -19.88
C ASP A 394 -12.99 1.01 -18.97
N ARG A 395 -11.86 0.40 -19.33
CA ARG A 395 -11.22 -0.63 -18.47
C ARG A 395 -10.75 -0.11 -17.12
N TYR A 396 -10.36 1.17 -17.01
CA TYR A 396 -10.05 1.79 -15.72
C TYR A 396 -11.32 1.88 -14.87
N GLU A 397 -12.42 2.34 -15.44
CA GLU A 397 -13.71 2.47 -14.75
C GLU A 397 -14.16 1.13 -14.19
N ASP A 398 -14.27 0.09 -15.02
CA ASP A 398 -14.65 -1.27 -14.64
C ASP A 398 -13.81 -1.82 -13.47
N LYS A 399 -12.49 -1.71 -13.56
CA LYS A 399 -11.58 -2.24 -12.55
C LYS A 399 -11.65 -1.45 -11.25
N LEU A 400 -11.64 -0.12 -11.35
CA LEU A 400 -11.73 0.76 -10.18
C LEU A 400 -13.07 0.59 -9.48
N GLY A 401 -14.19 0.56 -10.23
CA GLY A 401 -15.52 0.35 -9.67
C GLY A 401 -15.61 -0.95 -8.89
N THR A 402 -15.19 -2.05 -9.51
CA THR A 402 -15.16 -3.38 -8.85
C THR A 402 -14.25 -3.40 -7.62
N TYR A 403 -13.09 -2.76 -7.70
CA TYR A 403 -12.13 -2.72 -6.59
C TYR A 403 -12.63 -1.87 -5.42
N LEU A 404 -13.14 -0.66 -5.70
CA LEU A 404 -13.67 0.26 -4.69
C LEU A 404 -14.88 -0.33 -3.97
N VAL A 405 -15.78 -1.04 -4.67
CA VAL A 405 -16.89 -1.76 -4.03
C VAL A 405 -16.38 -2.79 -3.02
N LYS A 406 -15.35 -3.58 -3.35
CA LYS A 406 -14.74 -4.51 -2.40
C LYS A 406 -14.10 -3.80 -1.18
N VAL A 407 -13.60 -2.58 -1.37
CA VAL A 407 -13.04 -1.75 -0.28
C VAL A 407 -14.14 -1.28 0.67
N THR A 408 -15.35 -0.96 0.17
CA THR A 408 -16.48 -0.53 1.02
C THR A 408 -16.99 -1.63 1.96
N GLU A 409 -16.69 -2.90 1.68
CA GLU A 409 -17.02 -4.02 2.59
C GLU A 409 -16.16 -4.04 3.86
N ARG A 410 -15.15 -3.17 3.98
CA ARG A 410 -14.23 -3.11 5.12
C ARG A 410 -14.61 -1.97 6.07
N GLU A 411 -14.19 -2.12 7.34
CA GLU A 411 -14.35 -1.05 8.32
C GLU A 411 -13.50 0.15 7.92
N MET A 412 -14.16 1.28 7.63
CA MET A 412 -13.55 2.53 7.22
C MET A 412 -13.97 3.67 8.14
N THR A 413 -13.13 4.69 8.24
CA THR A 413 -13.50 5.96 8.89
C THR A 413 -14.49 6.74 8.00
N ALA A 414 -15.26 7.67 8.59
CA ALA A 414 -16.18 8.54 7.85
C ALA A 414 -15.46 9.26 6.68
N LYS A 415 -14.24 9.77 6.93
CA LYS A 415 -13.42 10.43 5.89
C LYS A 415 -13.05 9.48 4.75
N GLN A 416 -12.71 8.22 5.04
CA GLN A 416 -12.38 7.23 4.02
C GLN A 416 -13.62 6.85 3.20
N ASN A 417 -14.78 6.70 3.85
CA ASN A 417 -16.04 6.44 3.14
C ASN A 417 -16.39 7.58 2.18
N ALA A 418 -16.28 8.83 2.64
CA ALA A 418 -16.51 9.99 1.80
C ALA A 418 -15.56 10.02 0.59
N GLU A 419 -14.28 9.71 0.80
CA GLU A 419 -13.29 9.67 -0.27
C GLU A 419 -13.56 8.55 -1.30
N VAL A 420 -13.96 7.35 -0.85
CA VAL A 420 -14.34 6.26 -1.75
C VAL A 420 -15.61 6.61 -2.53
N SER A 421 -16.60 7.24 -1.89
CA SER A 421 -17.81 7.71 -2.55
C SER A 421 -17.48 8.71 -3.66
N LYS A 422 -16.61 9.71 -3.37
CA LYS A 422 -16.11 10.65 -4.40
C LYS A 422 -15.49 9.91 -5.59
N PHE A 423 -14.62 8.94 -5.31
CA PHE A 423 -13.95 8.20 -6.38
C PHE A 423 -14.94 7.44 -7.27
N LEU A 424 -15.95 6.79 -6.68
CA LEU A 424 -16.98 6.08 -7.44
C LEU A 424 -17.80 6.99 -8.35
N HIS A 425 -18.03 8.25 -7.96
CA HIS A 425 -18.69 9.23 -8.81
C HIS A 425 -17.76 9.75 -9.91
N THR A 426 -16.55 10.15 -9.55
CA THR A 426 -15.61 10.77 -10.51
C THR A 426 -15.07 9.81 -11.57
N ILE A 427 -14.96 8.51 -11.30
CA ILE A 427 -14.53 7.56 -12.36
C ILE A 427 -15.52 7.53 -13.52
N SER A 428 -16.82 7.61 -13.24
CA SER A 428 -17.85 7.65 -14.28
C SER A 428 -17.80 8.96 -15.08
N ASP A 429 -17.50 10.11 -14.43
CA ASP A 429 -17.32 11.37 -15.15
C ASP A 429 -16.12 11.35 -16.09
N PHE A 430 -14.98 10.74 -15.68
CA PHE A 430 -13.82 10.58 -16.57
C PHE A 430 -14.10 9.65 -17.75
N GLU A 431 -14.85 8.57 -17.54
CA GLU A 431 -15.27 7.68 -18.61
C GLU A 431 -16.17 8.43 -19.59
N ARG A 432 -17.18 9.19 -19.12
CA ARG A 432 -18.07 9.99 -19.96
C ARG A 432 -17.32 11.04 -20.78
N ILE A 433 -16.32 11.71 -20.22
CA ILE A 433 -15.46 12.63 -20.98
C ILE A 433 -14.78 11.90 -22.13
N SER A 434 -14.32 10.67 -21.91
CA SER A 434 -13.66 9.86 -22.94
C SER A 434 -14.65 9.37 -24.01
N ASP A 435 -15.86 8.99 -23.63
CA ASP A 435 -16.96 8.64 -24.53
C ASP A 435 -17.32 9.81 -25.47
N HIS A 436 -17.48 11.02 -24.89
CA HIS A 436 -17.75 12.22 -25.69
C HIS A 436 -16.57 12.57 -26.60
N ALA A 437 -15.34 12.30 -26.20
CA ALA A 437 -14.17 12.44 -27.07
C ALA A 437 -14.26 11.51 -28.30
N LEU A 438 -14.69 10.27 -28.12
CA LEU A 438 -14.90 9.34 -29.24
C LEU A 438 -16.03 9.85 -30.17
N ASN A 439 -17.14 10.35 -29.63
CA ASN A 439 -18.21 10.94 -30.43
C ASN A 439 -17.73 12.14 -31.26
N ILE A 440 -16.86 12.99 -30.69
CA ILE A 440 -16.22 14.11 -31.42
C ILE A 440 -15.36 13.58 -32.56
N ALA A 441 -14.56 12.53 -32.31
CA ALA A 441 -13.74 11.89 -33.34
C ALA A 441 -14.58 11.25 -34.46
N GLU A 442 -15.75 10.67 -34.13
CA GLU A 442 -16.70 10.15 -35.11
C GLU A 442 -17.28 11.28 -35.98
N GLY A 443 -17.59 12.44 -35.39
CA GLY A 443 -17.99 13.65 -36.11
C GLY A 443 -16.89 14.12 -37.09
N ALA A 444 -15.63 14.12 -36.66
CA ALA A 444 -14.49 14.44 -37.53
C ALA A 444 -14.35 13.45 -38.69
N LYS A 445 -14.56 12.16 -38.44
CA LYS A 445 -14.57 11.10 -39.47
C LYS A 445 -15.71 11.32 -40.47
N GLU A 446 -16.87 11.69 -40.00
CA GLU A 446 -18.03 11.99 -40.86
C GLU A 446 -17.74 13.18 -41.77
N LEU A 447 -17.18 14.28 -41.24
CA LEU A 447 -16.77 15.45 -42.03
C LEU A 447 -15.80 15.03 -43.13
N HIS A 448 -14.76 14.22 -42.79
CA HIS A 448 -13.77 13.75 -43.74
C HIS A 448 -14.38 12.87 -44.84
N GLN A 449 -15.23 11.89 -44.49
CA GLN A 449 -15.83 10.94 -45.43
C GLN A 449 -16.79 11.63 -46.38
N LYS A 450 -17.60 12.58 -45.87
CA LYS A 450 -18.56 13.36 -46.64
C LYS A 450 -17.94 14.57 -47.34
N LYS A 451 -16.65 14.84 -47.12
CA LYS A 451 -15.91 16.00 -47.65
C LYS A 451 -16.61 17.33 -47.29
N LEU A 452 -17.11 17.39 -46.07
CA LEU A 452 -17.72 18.62 -45.53
C LEU A 452 -16.63 19.45 -44.83
N SER A 453 -16.78 20.78 -44.91
CA SER A 453 -15.96 21.76 -44.19
C SER A 453 -16.83 22.85 -43.61
N PHE A 454 -16.52 23.32 -42.43
CA PHE A 454 -17.21 24.47 -41.83
C PHE A 454 -16.80 25.77 -42.51
N SER A 455 -17.65 26.79 -42.44
CA SER A 455 -17.31 28.15 -42.84
C SER A 455 -16.23 28.73 -41.94
N GLU A 456 -15.49 29.73 -42.40
CA GLU A 456 -14.43 30.40 -41.60
C GLU A 456 -14.99 30.90 -40.26
N ALA A 457 -16.19 31.47 -40.22
CA ALA A 457 -16.85 31.91 -38.99
C ALA A 457 -17.14 30.75 -38.05
N ALA A 458 -17.71 29.63 -38.55
CA ALA A 458 -18.00 28.46 -37.72
C ALA A 458 -16.71 27.77 -37.24
N ALA A 459 -15.65 27.77 -38.06
CA ALA A 459 -14.35 27.22 -37.62
C ALA A 459 -13.72 28.07 -36.52
N HIS A 460 -13.83 29.40 -36.62
CA HIS A 460 -13.35 30.29 -35.54
C HIS A 460 -14.14 30.11 -34.23
N GLU A 461 -15.47 30.00 -34.30
CA GLU A 461 -16.33 29.72 -33.14
C GLU A 461 -15.91 28.38 -32.46
N LEU A 462 -15.64 27.33 -33.25
CA LEU A 462 -15.17 26.04 -32.72
C LEU A 462 -13.80 26.16 -32.07
N GLU A 463 -12.85 26.91 -32.66
CA GLU A 463 -11.53 27.12 -32.06
C GLU A 463 -11.59 27.80 -30.67
N VAL A 464 -12.47 28.83 -30.54
CA VAL A 464 -12.71 29.51 -29.25
C VAL A 464 -13.28 28.53 -28.24
N MET A 465 -14.28 27.73 -28.63
CA MET A 465 -14.90 26.72 -27.77
C MET A 465 -13.92 25.64 -27.36
N GLU A 466 -13.12 25.10 -28.26
CA GLU A 466 -12.13 24.07 -28.00
C GLU A 466 -11.03 24.56 -27.04
N ALA A 467 -10.67 25.84 -27.12
CA ALA A 467 -9.74 26.45 -26.16
C ALA A 467 -10.35 26.52 -24.76
N ALA A 468 -11.62 26.95 -24.63
CA ALA A 468 -12.34 26.97 -23.36
C ALA A 468 -12.49 25.57 -22.74
N LEU A 469 -12.84 24.57 -23.57
CA LEU A 469 -12.96 23.18 -23.14
C LEU A 469 -11.62 22.57 -22.70
N THR A 470 -10.52 22.91 -23.37
CA THR A 470 -9.19 22.47 -22.96
C THR A 470 -8.80 23.06 -21.61
N GLU A 471 -9.19 24.32 -21.37
CA GLU A 471 -8.93 24.97 -20.07
C GLU A 471 -9.78 24.37 -18.94
N ILE A 472 -11.09 24.19 -19.15
CA ILE A 472 -11.96 23.62 -18.10
C ILE A 472 -11.51 22.19 -17.74
N LEU A 473 -11.25 21.35 -18.73
CA LEU A 473 -10.78 19.99 -18.53
C LEU A 473 -9.43 19.94 -17.77
N SER A 474 -8.49 20.81 -18.19
CA SER A 474 -7.20 20.91 -17.49
C SER A 474 -7.34 21.41 -16.07
N THR A 475 -8.26 22.35 -15.81
CA THR A 475 -8.52 22.92 -14.49
C THR A 475 -9.21 21.90 -13.57
N ALA A 476 -10.23 21.20 -14.06
CA ALA A 476 -10.93 20.15 -13.34
C ALA A 476 -10.00 19.00 -12.95
N ILE A 477 -9.18 18.50 -13.88
CA ILE A 477 -8.22 17.43 -13.60
C ILE A 477 -7.14 17.89 -12.61
N ARG A 478 -6.57 19.08 -12.78
CA ARG A 478 -5.55 19.61 -11.85
C ARG A 478 -6.12 19.84 -10.45
N SER A 479 -7.35 20.34 -10.33
CA SER A 479 -8.01 20.49 -9.04
C SER A 479 -8.21 19.15 -8.36
N PHE A 480 -8.64 18.13 -9.08
CA PHE A 480 -8.82 16.77 -8.57
C PHE A 480 -7.50 16.12 -8.13
N VAL A 481 -6.47 16.12 -9.00
CA VAL A 481 -5.16 15.49 -8.73
C VAL A 481 -4.47 16.12 -7.53
N ASN A 482 -4.52 17.46 -7.41
CA ASN A 482 -3.84 18.21 -6.34
C ASN A 482 -4.74 18.42 -5.11
N ASN A 483 -5.99 18.05 -5.16
CA ASN A 483 -7.01 18.35 -4.14
C ASN A 483 -7.09 19.88 -3.87
N ASP A 484 -7.10 20.69 -4.95
CA ASP A 484 -7.04 22.15 -4.89
C ASP A 484 -8.44 22.76 -5.07
N LEU A 485 -9.04 23.18 -3.96
CA LEU A 485 -10.38 23.77 -3.93
C LEU A 485 -10.47 25.14 -4.59
N GLN A 486 -9.36 25.89 -4.63
CA GLN A 486 -9.35 27.19 -5.32
C GLN A 486 -9.41 27.02 -6.83
N LEU A 487 -8.74 26.01 -7.36
CA LEU A 487 -8.89 25.64 -8.77
C LEU A 487 -10.27 25.06 -9.07
N ALA A 488 -10.82 24.22 -8.18
CA ALA A 488 -12.16 23.67 -8.35
C ALA A 488 -13.23 24.76 -8.44
N ALA A 489 -13.14 25.82 -7.63
CA ALA A 489 -14.07 26.95 -7.66
C ALA A 489 -14.04 27.77 -8.97
N ARG A 490 -13.04 27.56 -9.84
CA ARG A 490 -12.95 28.22 -11.16
C ARG A 490 -13.66 27.44 -12.27
N VAL A 491 -14.03 26.18 -12.02
CA VAL A 491 -14.59 25.28 -13.04
C VAL A 491 -16.02 25.70 -13.40
N GLU A 492 -16.87 25.87 -12.40
CA GLU A 492 -18.30 26.22 -12.59
C GLU A 492 -18.52 27.54 -13.38
N PRO A 493 -17.78 28.66 -13.07
CA PRO A 493 -17.92 29.87 -13.87
C PRO A 493 -17.52 29.69 -15.34
N LEU A 494 -16.58 28.78 -15.64
CA LEU A 494 -16.17 28.50 -17.00
C LEU A 494 -17.15 27.57 -17.71
N GLU A 495 -17.78 26.64 -17.01
CA GLU A 495 -18.83 25.78 -17.53
C GLU A 495 -20.05 26.61 -17.91
N GLU A 496 -20.55 27.51 -17.04
CA GLU A 496 -21.68 28.44 -17.38
C GLU A 496 -21.37 29.30 -18.61
N LEU A 497 -20.09 29.72 -18.77
CA LEU A 497 -19.70 30.45 -19.99
C LEU A 497 -19.76 29.53 -21.22
N ILE A 498 -19.27 28.29 -21.14
CA ILE A 498 -19.30 27.31 -22.24
C ILE A 498 -20.72 27.05 -22.69
N ASP A 499 -21.68 26.88 -21.76
CA ASP A 499 -23.07 26.72 -22.06
C ASP A 499 -23.65 27.93 -22.82
N ASN A 500 -23.36 29.14 -22.35
CA ASN A 500 -23.79 30.36 -23.03
C ASN A 500 -23.19 30.49 -24.44
N LEU A 501 -21.92 30.12 -24.62
CA LEU A 501 -21.26 30.07 -25.94
C LEU A 501 -21.89 29.02 -26.85
N CYS A 502 -22.23 27.82 -26.33
CA CYS A 502 -22.95 26.80 -27.09
C CYS A 502 -24.29 27.32 -27.63
N ASP A 503 -25.07 28.01 -26.80
CA ASP A 503 -26.36 28.59 -27.21
C ASP A 503 -26.20 29.70 -28.27
N GLU A 504 -25.21 30.58 -28.11
CA GLU A 504 -24.89 31.62 -29.09
C GLU A 504 -24.45 31.00 -30.42
N MET A 505 -23.57 29.98 -30.40
CA MET A 505 -23.14 29.28 -31.61
C MET A 505 -24.28 28.56 -32.32
N LYS A 506 -25.26 27.97 -31.57
CA LYS A 506 -26.48 27.38 -32.13
C LYS A 506 -27.30 28.45 -32.87
N LEU A 507 -27.46 29.65 -32.29
CA LEU A 507 -28.17 30.77 -32.93
C LEU A 507 -27.43 31.26 -34.20
N HIS A 508 -26.14 31.44 -34.15
CA HIS A 508 -25.31 31.80 -35.31
C HIS A 508 -25.41 30.76 -36.41
N HIS A 509 -25.48 29.47 -36.05
CA HIS A 509 -25.64 28.40 -37.02
C HIS A 509 -26.98 28.46 -37.73
N VAL A 510 -28.07 28.74 -37.03
CA VAL A 510 -29.44 28.94 -37.62
C VAL A 510 -29.42 30.12 -38.60
N ASP A 511 -28.77 31.23 -38.26
CA ASP A 511 -28.61 32.39 -39.16
C ASP A 511 -27.82 32.03 -40.43
N ARG A 512 -26.72 31.26 -40.30
CA ARG A 512 -25.96 30.75 -41.45
C ARG A 512 -26.78 29.83 -42.35
N LEU A 513 -27.64 28.97 -41.77
CA LEU A 513 -28.56 28.12 -42.54
C LEU A 513 -29.58 28.95 -43.33
N GLN A 514 -30.19 29.95 -42.69
CA GLN A 514 -31.18 30.85 -43.35
C GLN A 514 -30.54 31.63 -44.50
N LYS A 515 -29.29 32.01 -44.39
CA LYS A 515 -28.54 32.73 -45.41
C LYS A 515 -27.95 31.81 -46.51
N GLY A 516 -28.15 30.49 -46.40
CA GLY A 516 -27.61 29.50 -47.36
C GLY A 516 -26.10 29.35 -47.32
N LEU A 517 -25.44 29.76 -46.23
CA LEU A 517 -24.00 29.71 -46.03
C LEU A 517 -23.49 28.34 -45.53
N CYS A 518 -24.37 27.46 -45.16
CA CYS A 518 -24.08 26.10 -44.77
C CYS A 518 -25.16 25.13 -45.20
N THR A 519 -24.86 23.85 -45.25
CA THR A 519 -25.78 22.76 -45.60
C THR A 519 -26.37 22.11 -44.36
N LEU A 520 -27.53 21.43 -44.49
CA LEU A 520 -28.11 20.65 -43.42
C LEU A 520 -27.14 19.58 -42.87
N GLY A 521 -26.36 18.94 -43.76
CA GLY A 521 -25.37 17.92 -43.32
C GLY A 521 -24.28 18.50 -42.45
N GLN A 522 -23.78 19.72 -42.76
CA GLN A 522 -22.83 20.42 -41.86
C GLN A 522 -23.48 20.79 -40.54
N GLY A 523 -24.80 21.18 -40.58
CA GLY A 523 -25.55 21.54 -39.40
C GLY A 523 -25.74 20.41 -38.39
N PHE A 524 -26.01 19.21 -38.85
CA PHE A 524 -26.11 18.06 -37.97
C PHE A 524 -24.78 17.79 -37.23
N VAL A 525 -23.65 17.71 -37.95
CA VAL A 525 -22.36 17.47 -37.32
C VAL A 525 -21.97 18.60 -36.37
N PHE A 526 -22.25 19.88 -36.74
CA PHE A 526 -21.98 21.04 -35.91
C PHE A 526 -22.76 20.98 -34.57
N ASN A 527 -24.07 20.68 -34.65
CA ASN A 527 -24.90 20.56 -33.45
C ASN A 527 -24.49 19.36 -32.55
N ASP A 528 -24.12 18.23 -33.17
CA ASP A 528 -23.63 17.06 -32.43
C ASP A 528 -22.30 17.38 -31.71
N LEU A 529 -21.40 18.14 -32.35
CA LEU A 529 -20.16 18.60 -31.70
C LEU A 529 -20.47 19.49 -30.51
N LEU A 530 -21.38 20.48 -30.66
CA LEU A 530 -21.76 21.38 -29.56
C LEU A 530 -22.37 20.60 -28.39
N THR A 531 -23.21 19.61 -28.67
CA THR A 531 -23.81 18.76 -27.62
C THR A 531 -22.73 17.97 -26.87
N ASN A 532 -21.73 17.40 -27.58
CA ASN A 532 -20.64 16.69 -26.92
C ASN A 532 -19.74 17.66 -26.14
N TYR A 533 -19.52 18.86 -26.59
CA TYR A 533 -18.74 19.89 -25.89
C TYR A 533 -19.39 20.33 -24.58
N GLU A 534 -20.69 20.62 -24.61
CA GLU A 534 -21.53 20.93 -23.44
C GLU A 534 -21.41 19.79 -22.39
N ARG A 535 -21.56 18.52 -22.83
CA ARG A 535 -21.46 17.36 -21.94
C ARG A 535 -20.08 17.19 -21.32
N VAL A 536 -19.00 17.47 -22.05
CA VAL A 536 -17.65 17.43 -21.48
C VAL A 536 -17.48 18.50 -20.38
N ALA A 537 -18.04 19.70 -20.57
CA ALA A 537 -18.03 20.75 -19.56
C ALA A 537 -18.85 20.37 -18.31
N ASP A 538 -20.05 19.79 -18.50
CA ASP A 538 -20.91 19.24 -17.43
C ASP A 538 -20.13 18.26 -16.54
N HIS A 539 -19.43 17.29 -17.16
CA HIS A 539 -18.64 16.30 -16.42
C HIS A 539 -17.44 16.91 -15.71
N CYS A 540 -16.83 17.95 -16.27
CA CYS A 540 -15.78 18.71 -15.58
C CYS A 540 -16.32 19.43 -14.34
N SER A 541 -17.53 20.02 -14.42
CA SER A 541 -18.23 20.62 -13.29
C SER A 541 -18.53 19.58 -12.21
N ASN A 542 -19.09 18.41 -12.56
CA ASN A 542 -19.35 17.32 -11.62
C ASN A 542 -18.12 16.90 -10.82
N ILE A 543 -16.96 16.77 -11.49
CA ILE A 543 -15.69 16.44 -10.84
C ILE A 543 -15.28 17.52 -9.82
N ALA A 544 -15.43 18.80 -10.17
CA ALA A 544 -15.07 19.91 -9.29
C ALA A 544 -16.02 19.98 -8.08
N VAL A 545 -17.33 19.82 -8.30
CA VAL A 545 -18.35 19.79 -7.24
C VAL A 545 -18.09 18.65 -6.27
N ALA A 546 -17.83 17.42 -6.76
CA ALA A 546 -17.51 16.27 -5.91
C ALA A 546 -16.28 16.51 -5.03
N LEU A 547 -15.31 17.30 -5.50
CA LEU A 547 -14.14 17.68 -4.72
C LEU A 547 -14.48 18.68 -3.60
N ILE A 548 -15.31 19.69 -3.89
CA ILE A 548 -15.71 20.76 -2.96
C ILE A 548 -16.59 20.18 -1.83
N GLU A 549 -17.55 19.32 -2.17
CA GLU A 549 -18.46 18.70 -1.21
C GLU A 549 -17.76 17.88 -0.13
N LEU A 550 -16.67 17.22 -0.49
CA LEU A 550 -15.92 16.37 0.43
C LEU A 550 -15.28 17.17 1.58
N GLU A 551 -14.93 18.42 1.37
CA GLU A 551 -14.32 19.30 2.40
C GLU A 551 -15.37 20.04 3.23
N SER A 552 -16.60 20.21 2.73
CA SER A 552 -17.63 21.00 3.43
C SER A 552 -18.41 20.24 4.51
N ASP A 553 -18.14 18.94 4.75
CA ASP A 553 -18.90 18.05 5.66
C ASP A 553 -20.44 18.02 5.38
N SER A 554 -20.91 18.63 4.30
CA SER A 554 -22.34 18.67 3.93
C SER A 554 -22.61 17.67 2.81
N PHE A 555 -23.37 16.62 3.14
CA PHE A 555 -23.79 15.56 2.21
C PHE A 555 -24.93 15.96 1.26
N ASP A 556 -25.23 17.24 1.08
CA ASP A 556 -26.34 17.69 0.25
C ASP A 556 -25.84 18.52 -0.95
N THR A 557 -25.61 17.81 -2.07
CA THR A 557 -25.11 18.33 -3.35
C THR A 557 -25.92 19.53 -3.85
N HIS A 558 -27.24 19.49 -3.67
CA HIS A 558 -28.13 20.53 -4.14
C HIS A 558 -28.16 21.77 -3.23
N GLU A 559 -27.94 21.60 -1.92
CA GLU A 559 -27.97 22.72 -0.98
C GLU A 559 -26.71 23.57 -1.11
N TYR A 560 -25.55 22.94 -1.39
CA TYR A 560 -24.29 23.65 -1.63
C TYR A 560 -24.27 24.37 -3.00
N LEU A 561 -24.74 23.72 -4.07
CA LEU A 561 -24.90 24.36 -5.39
C LEU A 561 -25.87 25.54 -5.32
N ASN A 562 -26.97 25.41 -4.55
CA ASN A 562 -27.88 26.50 -4.33
C ASN A 562 -27.28 27.61 -3.46
N SER A 563 -26.46 27.27 -2.46
CA SER A 563 -25.75 28.25 -1.64
C SER A 563 -24.62 28.94 -2.40
N LEU A 564 -23.97 28.27 -3.36
CA LEU A 564 -23.03 28.91 -4.31
C LEU A 564 -23.76 29.80 -5.32
N LYS A 565 -24.98 29.41 -5.77
CA LYS A 565 -25.81 30.22 -6.67
C LYS A 565 -26.50 31.37 -5.95
N GLU A 566 -26.89 31.22 -4.67
CA GLU A 566 -27.46 32.29 -3.83
C GLU A 566 -26.40 33.22 -3.26
N LEU A 567 -25.26 32.71 -2.85
CA LEU A 567 -24.02 33.47 -2.63
C LEU A 567 -23.31 33.60 -3.99
N LYS A 568 -23.88 34.34 -4.96
CA LYS A 568 -23.09 34.91 -6.06
C LYS A 568 -21.95 35.69 -5.44
N SER A 569 -20.93 34.93 -5.03
CA SER A 569 -19.77 35.53 -4.38
C SER A 569 -19.10 36.42 -5.41
N ASP A 570 -18.65 37.58 -5.02
CA ASP A 570 -17.83 38.49 -5.83
C ASP A 570 -16.70 37.75 -6.60
N MET A 571 -16.38 36.56 -6.13
CA MET A 571 -15.36 35.67 -6.71
C MET A 571 -15.87 34.90 -7.93
N TYR A 572 -17.11 34.38 -7.90
CA TYR A 572 -17.73 33.69 -9.03
C TYR A 572 -17.92 34.64 -10.23
N GLU A 573 -18.55 35.80 -10.00
CA GLU A 573 -18.75 36.80 -11.03
C GLU A 573 -17.41 37.32 -11.60
N ARG A 574 -16.40 37.45 -10.72
CA ARG A 574 -15.06 37.84 -11.16
C ARG A 574 -14.42 36.81 -12.10
N TYR A 575 -14.52 35.52 -11.78
CA TYR A 575 -13.99 34.46 -12.64
C TYR A 575 -14.79 34.36 -13.95
N TYR A 576 -16.11 34.46 -13.88
CA TYR A 576 -16.97 34.47 -15.07
C TYR A 576 -16.61 35.62 -16.02
N GLU A 577 -16.47 36.84 -15.51
CA GLU A 577 -16.09 38.02 -16.31
C GLU A 577 -14.61 37.92 -16.81
N GLU A 578 -13.72 37.29 -16.05
CA GLU A 578 -12.36 37.00 -16.52
C GLU A 578 -12.39 36.09 -17.75
N TYR A 579 -13.14 34.99 -17.71
CA TYR A 579 -13.26 34.04 -18.80
C TYR A 579 -14.02 34.65 -20.00
N ARG A 580 -15.07 35.38 -19.77
CA ARG A 580 -15.85 36.06 -20.82
C ARG A 580 -15.02 37.05 -21.65
N ARG A 581 -13.99 37.65 -21.05
CA ARG A 581 -13.07 38.53 -21.79
C ARG A 581 -12.06 37.77 -22.66
N VAL A 582 -11.76 36.53 -22.30
CA VAL A 582 -10.82 35.69 -23.01
C VAL A 582 -11.51 34.95 -24.16
N TYR A 583 -12.68 34.40 -23.90
CA TYR A 583 -13.46 33.61 -24.87
C TYR A 583 -14.62 34.42 -25.42
N GLN A 584 -14.43 35.00 -26.59
CA GLN A 584 -15.45 35.78 -27.34
C GLN A 584 -15.57 35.19 -28.74
N LEU A 585 -16.84 34.98 -29.21
CA LEU A 585 -17.16 34.48 -30.56
C LEU A 585 -17.02 35.56 -31.61
#